data_3f77c8a873d60452b779936c19c7d697
#
_entry.id   3f77c8a873d60452b779936c19c7d697
#
_cell.length_a   1.000
_cell.length_b   1.000
_cell.length_c   1.000
_cell.angle_alpha   90.00
_cell.angle_beta   90.00
_cell.angle_gamma   90.00
#
_symmetry.space_group_name_H-M   'P 1'
#
loop_
_entity.id
_entity.type
_entity.pdbx_description
1 polymer ?
#
loop_
_entity_poly.entity_id
_entity_poly.type
_entity_poly.pdbx_seq_one_letter_code
_entity_poly.pdbx_strand_id
1 'polypeptide(L)'
;MLETWHGTPLKKLVFDMDDVHSANPKYKQIVYKQSRKWDYLLSDNPFSTEKFQSCFMYEKDKILELGYPANDPLYDKDLDKKADELKTKLGIPKNKKVLLYAPTWRDDNSYGAGEYKFELALDLKRLKEEIGDEYVILLRMHYWIVDKLDLTGMSDFVINVSNYSDITDIYIVSDICMTDYSSVFFDYANLKRPIL
;
A
#
# COMPACT_ATOMS: atom_id res chain seq x y z
N MET A 1 -25.80 4.43 -1.28
CA MET A 1 -24.38 4.76 -1.13
C MET A 1 -23.57 3.46 -1.31
N LEU A 2 -22.63 3.43 -2.25
CA LEU A 2 -21.68 2.34 -2.43
C LEU A 2 -20.43 2.66 -1.63
N GLU A 3 -20.02 1.75 -0.74
CA GLU A 3 -18.76 1.82 -0.03
C GLU A 3 -17.73 0.94 -0.77
N THR A 4 -16.63 1.54 -1.19
CA THR A 4 -15.60 0.82 -1.97
C THR A 4 -14.51 0.23 -1.11
N TRP A 5 -14.42 0.66 0.16
CA TRP A 5 -13.31 0.34 1.05
C TRP A 5 -11.95 0.72 0.43
N HIS A 6 -10.85 0.22 0.96
CA HIS A 6 -9.51 0.65 0.53
C HIS A 6 -8.43 -0.46 0.58
N GLY A 7 -8.83 -1.72 0.55
CA GLY A 7 -7.91 -2.84 0.46
C GLY A 7 -8.36 -4.08 1.22
N THR A 8 -7.71 -5.20 0.97
CA THR A 8 -7.95 -6.49 1.62
C THR A 8 -7.65 -6.40 3.12
N PRO A 9 -8.55 -6.83 4.01
CA PRO A 9 -8.40 -6.72 5.47
C PRO A 9 -7.41 -7.75 6.01
N LEU A 10 -6.11 -7.43 5.98
CA LEU A 10 -5.08 -8.30 6.55
C LEU A 10 -5.07 -8.29 8.08
N LYS A 11 -5.35 -7.14 8.68
CA LYS A 11 -5.43 -6.94 10.12
C LYS A 11 -6.89 -7.05 10.59
N LYS A 12 -7.09 -7.48 11.85
CA LYS A 12 -8.41 -7.43 12.47
C LYS A 12 -8.97 -6.00 12.43
N LEU A 13 -10.21 -5.86 12.02
CA LEU A 13 -10.90 -4.59 11.89
C LEU A 13 -12.06 -4.50 12.88
N VAL A 14 -12.35 -3.32 13.32
CA VAL A 14 -13.54 -2.90 14.09
C VAL A 14 -14.02 -3.91 15.11
N PHE A 15 -15.06 -4.72 14.79
CA PHE A 15 -15.67 -5.68 15.74
C PHE A 15 -14.85 -6.94 15.92
N ASP A 16 -13.96 -7.29 14.96
CA ASP A 16 -13.05 -8.43 15.07
C ASP A 16 -11.79 -8.10 15.90
N MET A 17 -11.58 -6.83 16.27
CA MET A 17 -10.49 -6.42 17.16
C MET A 17 -10.80 -6.79 18.61
N ASP A 18 -9.88 -7.48 19.29
CA ASP A 18 -9.98 -7.84 20.70
C ASP A 18 -9.93 -6.55 21.56
N ASP A 19 -8.88 -5.73 21.36
CA ASP A 19 -8.71 -4.44 22.00
C ASP A 19 -8.67 -3.31 20.96
N VAL A 20 -9.39 -2.22 21.24
CA VAL A 20 -9.40 -1.05 20.37
C VAL A 20 -8.42 -0.03 20.89
N HIS A 21 -7.24 0.02 20.30
CA HIS A 21 -6.25 1.10 20.53
C HIS A 21 -6.62 2.36 19.73
N SER A 22 -7.84 2.83 19.89
CA SER A 22 -8.30 4.07 19.26
C SER A 22 -8.37 5.19 20.30
N ALA A 23 -7.92 6.38 19.92
CA ALA A 23 -8.10 7.59 20.72
C ALA A 23 -9.59 7.90 21.03
N ASN A 24 -10.51 7.28 20.29
CA ASN A 24 -11.95 7.46 20.47
C ASN A 24 -12.60 6.20 21.08
N PRO A 25 -13.04 6.23 22.36
CA PRO A 25 -13.68 5.09 23.02
C PRO A 25 -15.00 4.65 22.35
N LYS A 26 -15.58 5.49 21.48
CA LYS A 26 -16.80 5.19 20.72
C LYS A 26 -16.52 4.67 19.31
N TYR A 27 -15.27 4.31 19.00
CA TYR A 27 -14.85 3.90 17.65
C TYR A 27 -15.78 2.85 17.02
N LYS A 28 -16.00 1.71 17.69
CA LYS A 28 -16.90 0.65 17.20
C LYS A 28 -18.32 1.16 16.93
N GLN A 29 -18.85 2.00 17.81
CA GLN A 29 -20.19 2.58 17.64
C GLN A 29 -20.28 3.53 16.44
N ILE A 30 -19.23 4.33 16.22
CA ILE A 30 -19.15 5.25 15.08
C ILE A 30 -19.13 4.47 13.78
N VAL A 31 -18.25 3.46 13.67
CA VAL A 31 -18.15 2.63 12.46
C VAL A 31 -19.44 1.85 12.20
N TYR A 32 -20.08 1.33 13.26
CA TYR A 32 -21.38 0.68 13.12
C TYR A 32 -22.43 1.62 12.52
N LYS A 33 -22.52 2.85 13.03
CA LYS A 33 -23.47 3.84 12.49
C LYS A 33 -23.15 4.26 11.04
N GLN A 34 -21.87 4.29 10.69
CA GLN A 34 -21.43 4.59 9.31
C GLN A 34 -21.80 3.44 8.38
N SER A 35 -21.50 2.20 8.74
CA SER A 35 -21.80 1.03 7.92
C SER A 35 -23.29 0.83 7.66
N ARG A 36 -24.20 1.30 8.57
CA ARG A 36 -25.65 1.26 8.34
C ARG A 36 -26.15 2.27 7.30
N LYS A 37 -25.28 3.16 6.81
CA LYS A 37 -25.61 4.12 5.73
C LYS A 37 -25.22 3.59 4.35
N TRP A 38 -24.48 2.49 4.27
CA TRP A 38 -24.10 1.88 3.01
C TRP A 38 -25.25 1.03 2.48
N ASP A 39 -25.55 1.16 1.21
CA ASP A 39 -26.50 0.26 0.51
C ASP A 39 -25.75 -1.00 0.08
N TYR A 40 -24.50 -0.83 -0.41
CA TYR A 40 -23.61 -1.91 -0.81
C TYR A 40 -22.17 -1.63 -0.36
N LEU A 41 -21.40 -2.71 -0.14
CA LEU A 41 -19.98 -2.71 0.15
C LEU A 41 -19.25 -3.55 -0.91
N LEU A 42 -18.16 -3.03 -1.49
CA LEU A 42 -17.30 -3.82 -2.37
C LEU A 42 -16.35 -4.69 -1.57
N SER A 43 -16.09 -5.89 -2.09
CA SER A 43 -14.97 -6.73 -1.68
C SER A 43 -14.22 -7.24 -2.92
N ASP A 44 -12.97 -7.59 -2.72
CA ASP A 44 -12.07 -8.02 -3.80
C ASP A 44 -11.97 -9.55 -3.93
N ASN A 45 -12.36 -10.28 -2.87
CA ASN A 45 -12.25 -11.73 -2.85
C ASN A 45 -13.12 -12.35 -1.73
N PRO A 46 -13.31 -13.71 -1.71
CA PRO A 46 -14.14 -14.40 -0.71
C PRO A 46 -13.66 -14.17 0.73
N PHE A 47 -12.34 -14.03 0.96
CA PHE A 47 -11.80 -13.77 2.29
C PHE A 47 -12.25 -12.40 2.81
N SER A 48 -12.11 -11.35 1.98
CA SER A 48 -12.59 -10.00 2.32
C SER A 48 -14.09 -9.99 2.59
N THR A 49 -14.87 -10.69 1.75
CA THR A 49 -16.32 -10.85 1.91
C THR A 49 -16.66 -11.44 3.28
N GLU A 50 -15.98 -12.51 3.70
CA GLU A 50 -16.17 -13.14 5.01
C GLU A 50 -15.81 -12.17 6.15
N LYS A 51 -14.66 -11.50 6.05
CA LYS A 51 -14.20 -10.59 7.11
C LYS A 51 -15.07 -9.33 7.22
N PHE A 52 -15.59 -8.82 6.13
CA PHE A 52 -16.49 -7.65 6.16
C PHE A 52 -17.84 -7.97 6.81
N GLN A 53 -18.31 -9.21 6.71
CA GLN A 53 -19.51 -9.63 7.44
C GLN A 53 -19.31 -9.55 8.97
N SER A 54 -18.20 -10.05 9.48
CA SER A 54 -17.91 -10.02 10.92
C SER A 54 -17.50 -8.62 11.39
N CYS A 55 -16.50 -8.02 10.76
CA CYS A 55 -15.90 -6.78 11.26
C CYS A 55 -16.83 -5.57 11.17
N PHE A 56 -17.78 -5.53 10.23
CA PHE A 56 -18.78 -4.46 10.10
C PHE A 56 -20.19 -4.89 10.54
N MET A 57 -20.37 -6.15 10.96
CA MET A 57 -21.71 -6.74 11.20
C MET A 57 -22.61 -6.50 9.99
N TYR A 58 -22.11 -6.77 8.79
CA TYR A 58 -22.74 -6.40 7.52
C TYR A 58 -23.33 -7.61 6.81
N GLU A 59 -24.49 -7.42 6.16
CA GLU A 59 -25.23 -8.50 5.51
C GLU A 59 -24.52 -8.95 4.22
N LYS A 60 -24.37 -10.29 4.06
CA LYS A 60 -23.65 -10.88 2.94
C LYS A 60 -24.22 -10.50 1.57
N ASP A 61 -25.53 -10.43 1.45
CA ASP A 61 -26.26 -10.10 0.21
C ASP A 61 -26.06 -8.64 -0.24
N LYS A 62 -25.52 -7.79 0.63
CA LYS A 62 -25.11 -6.43 0.34
C LYS A 62 -23.62 -6.25 0.08
N ILE A 63 -22.84 -7.34 0.15
CA ILE A 63 -21.41 -7.32 -0.22
C ILE A 63 -21.28 -7.77 -1.66
N LEU A 64 -20.73 -6.90 -2.50
CA LEU A 64 -20.49 -7.15 -3.91
C LEU A 64 -19.04 -7.55 -4.11
N GLU A 65 -18.81 -8.83 -4.38
CA GLU A 65 -17.47 -9.39 -4.63
C GLU A 65 -17.08 -9.17 -6.10
N LEU A 66 -16.67 -7.94 -6.42
CA LEU A 66 -16.40 -7.47 -7.78
C LEU A 66 -14.96 -6.97 -8.00
N GLY A 67 -14.14 -6.98 -6.96
CA GLY A 67 -12.84 -6.34 -6.99
C GLY A 67 -12.90 -4.83 -6.67
N TYR A 68 -11.73 -4.21 -6.62
CA TYR A 68 -11.63 -2.76 -6.39
C TYR A 68 -11.38 -2.02 -7.71
N PRO A 69 -12.20 -1.03 -8.07
CA PRO A 69 -12.01 -0.24 -9.31
C PRO A 69 -10.64 0.43 -9.41
N ALA A 70 -9.99 0.72 -8.27
CA ALA A 70 -8.63 1.25 -8.23
C ALA A 70 -7.60 0.30 -8.88
N ASN A 71 -7.90 -0.99 -8.97
CA ASN A 71 -7.02 -2.01 -9.56
C ASN A 71 -7.28 -2.25 -11.05
N ASP A 72 -8.36 -1.69 -11.62
CA ASP A 72 -8.69 -1.87 -13.04
C ASP A 72 -7.54 -1.50 -14.00
N PRO A 73 -6.78 -0.41 -13.76
CA PRO A 73 -5.63 -0.05 -14.61
C PRO A 73 -4.52 -1.10 -14.65
N LEU A 74 -4.46 -2.02 -13.67
CA LEU A 74 -3.47 -3.11 -13.62
C LEU A 74 -3.76 -4.23 -14.63
N TYR A 75 -4.93 -4.21 -15.28
CA TYR A 75 -5.37 -5.15 -16.30
C TYR A 75 -5.35 -4.56 -17.72
N ASP A 76 -4.78 -3.36 -17.87
CA ASP A 76 -4.65 -2.74 -19.19
C ASP A 76 -3.77 -3.60 -20.11
N LYS A 77 -4.07 -3.55 -21.42
CA LYS A 77 -3.34 -4.32 -22.42
C LYS A 77 -1.96 -3.73 -22.74
N ASP A 78 -1.78 -2.44 -22.47
CA ASP A 78 -0.59 -1.66 -22.83
C ASP A 78 0.32 -1.39 -21.60
N LEU A 79 0.33 -2.28 -20.60
CA LEU A 79 1.10 -2.10 -19.35
C LEU A 79 2.59 -1.84 -19.60
N ASP A 80 3.22 -2.57 -20.54
CA ASP A 80 4.64 -2.42 -20.83
C ASP A 80 4.94 -1.03 -21.39
N LYS A 81 4.10 -0.53 -22.30
CA LYS A 81 4.23 0.82 -22.85
C LYS A 81 4.05 1.87 -21.76
N LYS A 82 3.03 1.69 -20.90
CA LYS A 82 2.78 2.60 -19.78
C LYS A 82 3.95 2.58 -18.78
N ALA A 83 4.53 1.42 -18.51
CA ALA A 83 5.71 1.30 -17.65
C ALA A 83 6.92 2.07 -18.23
N ASP A 84 7.16 1.99 -19.54
CA ASP A 84 8.23 2.74 -20.20
C ASP A 84 8.03 4.26 -20.15
N GLU A 85 6.79 4.72 -20.34
CA GLU A 85 6.42 6.13 -20.20
C GLU A 85 6.64 6.61 -18.75
N LEU A 86 6.26 5.79 -17.76
CA LEU A 86 6.46 6.08 -16.35
C LEU A 86 7.94 6.07 -15.95
N LYS A 87 8.75 5.13 -16.45
CA LYS A 87 10.21 5.17 -16.26
C LYS A 87 10.78 6.49 -16.76
N THR A 88 10.38 6.92 -17.95
CA THR A 88 10.82 8.20 -18.51
C THR A 88 10.41 9.39 -17.63
N LYS A 89 9.14 9.42 -17.18
CA LYS A 89 8.59 10.47 -16.32
C LYS A 89 9.30 10.56 -14.98
N LEU A 90 9.68 9.41 -14.41
CA LEU A 90 10.37 9.32 -13.10
C LEU A 90 11.90 9.44 -13.21
N GLY A 91 12.45 9.58 -14.43
CA GLY A 91 13.90 9.66 -14.63
C GLY A 91 14.63 8.33 -14.44
N ILE A 92 13.94 7.20 -14.56
CA ILE A 92 14.50 5.86 -14.38
C ILE A 92 15.14 5.40 -15.70
N PRO A 93 16.42 4.96 -15.69
CA PRO A 93 17.05 4.39 -16.88
C PRO A 93 16.29 3.15 -17.38
N LYS A 94 16.03 3.07 -18.69
CA LYS A 94 15.23 1.99 -19.29
C LYS A 94 15.80 0.59 -19.08
N ASN A 95 17.11 0.49 -18.97
CA ASN A 95 17.83 -0.77 -18.75
C ASN A 95 17.80 -1.24 -17.29
N LYS A 96 17.32 -0.43 -16.35
CA LYS A 96 17.23 -0.82 -14.93
C LYS A 96 15.85 -1.38 -14.61
N LYS A 97 15.82 -2.39 -13.76
CA LYS A 97 14.63 -2.90 -13.10
C LYS A 97 14.24 -2.01 -11.91
N VAL A 98 12.98 -2.06 -11.55
CA VAL A 98 12.41 -1.22 -10.51
C VAL A 98 11.95 -2.08 -9.34
N LEU A 99 12.49 -1.82 -8.16
CA LEU A 99 12.05 -2.41 -6.90
C LEU A 99 11.23 -1.38 -6.12
N LEU A 100 9.95 -1.64 -5.92
CA LEU A 100 9.12 -0.85 -5.02
C LEU A 100 9.35 -1.32 -3.59
N TYR A 101 9.76 -0.41 -2.70
CA TYR A 101 9.77 -0.65 -1.26
C TYR A 101 8.70 0.19 -0.59
N ALA A 102 7.68 -0.49 -0.07
CA ALA A 102 6.48 0.11 0.52
C ALA A 102 6.17 -0.50 1.91
N PRO A 103 6.98 -0.20 2.93
CA PRO A 103 6.78 -0.73 4.28
C PRO A 103 5.56 -0.11 4.95
N THR A 104 4.93 -0.86 5.86
CA THR A 104 3.84 -0.36 6.69
C THR A 104 4.36 0.61 7.75
N TRP A 105 3.59 1.65 8.00
CA TRP A 105 3.80 2.50 9.16
C TRP A 105 3.58 1.72 10.46
N ARG A 106 4.49 1.88 11.43
CA ARG A 106 4.41 1.27 12.77
C ARG A 106 4.22 2.35 13.81
N ASP A 107 3.07 2.34 14.47
CA ASP A 107 2.72 3.31 15.52
C ASP A 107 3.44 3.02 16.85
N ASP A 108 4.03 1.84 17.02
CA ASP A 108 4.69 1.38 18.25
C ASP A 108 6.11 1.92 18.45
N ASN A 109 6.68 2.60 17.48
CA ASN A 109 7.99 3.24 17.55
C ASN A 109 7.92 4.74 17.94
N SER A 110 7.04 5.12 18.89
CA SER A 110 6.96 6.50 19.37
C SER A 110 7.67 6.67 20.73
N TYR A 111 8.49 7.71 20.87
CA TYR A 111 9.13 8.10 22.14
C TYR A 111 8.30 9.09 22.97
N GLY A 112 7.01 9.25 22.71
CA GLY A 112 6.14 10.20 23.36
C GLY A 112 5.44 11.13 22.38
N ALA A 113 4.60 12.04 22.86
CA ALA A 113 3.74 12.87 22.04
C ALA A 113 4.51 13.63 20.93
N GLY A 114 4.51 13.08 19.73
CA GLY A 114 5.00 13.75 18.52
C GLY A 114 6.40 13.41 18.03
N GLU A 115 7.17 12.55 18.72
CA GLU A 115 8.48 12.10 18.27
C GLU A 115 8.44 10.63 17.86
N TYR A 116 8.41 10.37 16.55
CA TYR A 116 8.52 9.03 15.98
C TYR A 116 9.96 8.78 15.53
N LYS A 117 10.58 7.71 16.04
CA LYS A 117 11.84 7.24 15.51
C LYS A 117 11.53 6.28 14.36
N PHE A 118 11.88 6.70 13.17
CA PHE A 118 11.83 5.81 12.02
C PHE A 118 13.26 5.37 11.67
N GLU A 119 13.46 4.06 11.68
CA GLU A 119 14.66 3.44 11.11
C GLU A 119 14.22 2.65 9.87
N LEU A 120 14.83 2.97 8.74
CA LEU A 120 14.63 2.20 7.53
C LEU A 120 15.19 0.79 7.77
N ALA A 121 14.38 -0.25 7.58
CA ALA A 121 14.81 -1.63 7.75
C ALA A 121 15.83 -2.10 6.67
N LEU A 122 15.98 -1.30 5.59
CA LEU A 122 16.91 -1.59 4.51
C LEU A 122 18.19 -0.76 4.64
N ASP A 123 19.33 -1.41 4.51
CA ASP A 123 20.62 -0.76 4.30
C ASP A 123 20.74 -0.37 2.82
N LEU A 124 20.31 0.87 2.51
CA LEU A 124 20.32 1.39 1.15
C LEU A 124 21.72 1.51 0.55
N LYS A 125 22.76 1.74 1.39
CA LYS A 125 24.14 1.84 0.90
C LYS A 125 24.63 0.50 0.40
N ARG A 126 24.45 -0.52 1.21
CA ARG A 126 24.80 -1.88 0.86
C ARG A 126 24.01 -2.37 -0.36
N LEU A 127 22.71 -2.10 -0.42
CA LEU A 127 21.90 -2.45 -1.58
C LEU A 127 22.39 -1.75 -2.86
N LYS A 128 22.78 -0.47 -2.77
CA LYS A 128 23.35 0.23 -3.92
C LYS A 128 24.62 -0.43 -4.42
N GLU A 129 25.51 -0.87 -3.52
CA GLU A 129 26.75 -1.59 -3.87
C GLU A 129 26.47 -2.95 -4.52
N GLU A 130 25.46 -3.68 -4.04
CA GLU A 130 25.15 -5.04 -4.51
C GLU A 130 24.30 -5.09 -5.79
N ILE A 131 23.31 -4.21 -5.93
CA ILE A 131 22.32 -4.28 -7.02
C ILE A 131 22.12 -2.96 -7.78
N GLY A 132 22.85 -1.90 -7.44
CA GLY A 132 22.64 -0.58 -8.01
C GLY A 132 22.86 -0.47 -9.52
N ASP A 133 23.64 -1.36 -10.11
CA ASP A 133 23.86 -1.42 -11.55
C ASP A 133 22.60 -1.91 -12.32
N GLU A 134 21.83 -2.81 -11.71
CA GLU A 134 20.66 -3.44 -12.33
C GLU A 134 19.32 -2.83 -11.89
N TYR A 135 19.26 -2.26 -10.68
CA TYR A 135 18.00 -1.83 -10.07
C TYR A 135 17.99 -0.35 -9.69
N VAL A 136 16.77 0.18 -9.62
CA VAL A 136 16.42 1.43 -8.93
C VAL A 136 15.35 1.10 -7.89
N ILE A 137 15.45 1.70 -6.70
CA ILE A 137 14.43 1.58 -5.65
C ILE A 137 13.46 2.75 -5.72
N LEU A 138 12.18 2.45 -5.84
CA LEU A 138 11.10 3.40 -5.55
C LEU A 138 10.72 3.28 -4.09
N LEU A 139 10.99 4.32 -3.32
CA LEU A 139 10.70 4.36 -1.91
C LEU A 139 9.34 5.03 -1.68
N ARG A 140 8.36 4.26 -1.17
CA ARG A 140 7.04 4.78 -0.82
C ARG A 140 6.78 4.61 0.66
N MET A 141 6.95 5.70 1.38
CA MET A 141 6.83 5.77 2.84
C MET A 141 5.61 6.58 3.24
N HIS A 142 5.21 6.48 4.50
CA HIS A 142 4.23 7.39 5.05
C HIS A 142 4.77 8.83 5.04
N TYR A 143 3.94 9.81 4.70
CA TYR A 143 4.35 11.21 4.48
C TYR A 143 5.04 11.86 5.70
N TRP A 144 4.79 11.40 6.92
CA TRP A 144 5.44 11.92 8.14
C TRP A 144 6.93 11.56 8.26
N ILE A 145 7.41 10.61 7.47
CA ILE A 145 8.78 10.10 7.59
C ILE A 145 9.68 10.61 6.48
N VAL A 146 9.09 10.97 5.35
CA VAL A 146 9.79 11.32 4.11
C VAL A 146 10.89 12.36 4.34
N ASP A 147 10.60 13.38 5.17
CA ASP A 147 11.52 14.51 5.43
C ASP A 147 12.67 14.16 6.39
N LYS A 148 12.66 12.95 6.98
CA LYS A 148 13.66 12.50 7.95
C LYS A 148 14.73 11.59 7.36
N LEU A 149 14.58 11.16 6.10
CA LEU A 149 15.52 10.26 5.44
C LEU A 149 16.63 11.04 4.75
N ASP A 150 17.87 10.74 5.14
CA ASP A 150 19.04 11.23 4.40
C ASP A 150 19.30 10.32 3.18
N LEU A 151 18.92 10.80 2.01
CA LEU A 151 19.17 10.15 0.71
C LEU A 151 20.31 10.82 -0.06
N THR A 152 21.17 11.58 0.62
CA THR A 152 22.32 12.26 0.00
C THR A 152 23.22 11.26 -0.72
N GLY A 153 23.52 11.54 -1.99
CA GLY A 153 24.37 10.68 -2.83
C GLY A 153 23.70 9.41 -3.36
N MET A 154 22.36 9.30 -3.24
CA MET A 154 21.62 8.11 -3.68
C MET A 154 20.59 8.40 -4.79
N SER A 155 20.56 9.59 -5.36
CA SER A 155 19.57 10.01 -6.37
C SER A 155 19.58 9.19 -7.66
N ASP A 156 20.66 8.48 -7.95
CA ASP A 156 20.82 7.57 -9.08
C ASP A 156 20.29 6.14 -8.79
N PHE A 157 19.97 5.84 -7.51
CA PHE A 157 19.54 4.52 -7.06
C PHE A 157 18.19 4.54 -6.33
N VAL A 158 17.89 5.59 -5.55
CA VAL A 158 16.65 5.70 -4.77
C VAL A 158 15.85 6.91 -5.23
N ILE A 159 14.61 6.68 -5.61
CA ILE A 159 13.64 7.71 -5.97
C ILE A 159 12.52 7.71 -4.94
N ASN A 160 12.33 8.81 -4.25
CA ASN A 160 11.25 8.96 -3.29
C ASN A 160 9.93 9.26 -4.01
N VAL A 161 8.99 8.33 -3.94
CA VAL A 161 7.66 8.42 -4.55
C VAL A 161 6.54 8.50 -3.51
N SER A 162 6.85 8.85 -2.26
CA SER A 162 5.89 8.90 -1.16
C SER A 162 4.75 9.89 -1.42
N ASN A 163 5.04 10.98 -2.12
CA ASN A 163 4.06 12.00 -2.49
C ASN A 163 3.47 11.83 -3.91
N TYR A 164 3.80 10.72 -4.60
CA TYR A 164 3.23 10.45 -5.91
C TYR A 164 1.74 10.11 -5.76
N SER A 165 0.88 10.78 -6.53
CA SER A 165 -0.57 10.77 -6.30
C SER A 165 -1.24 9.43 -6.62
N ASP A 166 -0.77 8.72 -7.66
CA ASP A 166 -1.36 7.47 -8.12
C ASP A 166 -0.46 6.27 -7.82
N ILE A 167 -0.86 5.47 -6.83
CA ILE A 167 -0.12 4.27 -6.45
C ILE A 167 -0.11 3.22 -7.58
N THR A 168 -1.13 3.20 -8.43
CA THR A 168 -1.26 2.25 -9.54
C THR A 168 -0.16 2.45 -10.57
N ASP A 169 0.21 3.70 -10.86
CA ASP A 169 1.36 4.01 -11.71
C ASP A 169 2.66 3.44 -11.13
N ILE A 170 2.83 3.54 -9.81
CA ILE A 170 4.00 3.00 -9.11
C ILE A 170 4.02 1.47 -9.18
N TYR A 171 2.87 0.81 -9.08
CA TYR A 171 2.77 -0.64 -9.26
C TYR A 171 3.15 -1.04 -10.70
N ILE A 172 2.61 -0.34 -11.71
CA ILE A 172 2.83 -0.65 -13.12
C ILE A 172 4.31 -0.55 -13.48
N VAL A 173 5.02 0.46 -13.01
CA VAL A 173 6.44 0.67 -13.32
C VAL A 173 7.37 -0.27 -12.55
N SER A 174 6.90 -0.91 -11.47
CA SER A 174 7.73 -1.74 -10.60
C SER A 174 7.77 -3.19 -11.06
N ASP A 175 8.96 -3.76 -11.14
CA ASP A 175 9.20 -5.16 -11.50
C ASP A 175 9.06 -6.10 -10.28
N ILE A 176 9.37 -5.58 -9.08
CA ILE A 176 9.33 -6.30 -7.81
C ILE A 176 8.72 -5.39 -6.75
N CYS A 177 7.89 -5.94 -5.86
CA CYS A 177 7.40 -5.25 -4.67
C CYS A 177 8.02 -5.87 -3.41
N MET A 178 8.61 -5.04 -2.57
CA MET A 178 9.05 -5.41 -1.22
C MET A 178 8.21 -4.66 -0.21
N THR A 179 7.51 -5.40 0.64
CA THR A 179 6.62 -4.84 1.66
C THR A 179 6.55 -5.79 2.86
N ASP A 180 5.88 -5.36 3.91
CA ASP A 180 5.59 -6.20 5.08
C ASP A 180 4.09 -6.58 5.13
N TYR A 181 3.41 -6.42 6.26
CA TYR A 181 1.98 -6.72 6.41
C TYR A 181 1.05 -5.58 5.93
N SER A 182 1.34 -4.99 4.79
CA SER A 182 0.53 -3.97 4.12
C SER A 182 -0.47 -4.58 3.13
N SER A 183 -1.65 -3.98 2.98
CA SER A 183 -2.59 -4.37 1.92
C SER A 183 -2.05 -4.13 0.50
N VAL A 184 -0.98 -3.37 0.35
CA VAL A 184 -0.26 -3.11 -0.90
C VAL A 184 0.06 -4.39 -1.67
N PHE A 185 0.46 -5.46 -0.98
CA PHE A 185 0.81 -6.69 -1.69
C PHE A 185 -0.39 -7.39 -2.35
N PHE A 186 -1.61 -7.23 -1.84
CA PHE A 186 -2.81 -7.75 -2.49
C PHE A 186 -3.10 -7.01 -3.80
N ASP A 187 -2.99 -5.69 -3.79
CA ASP A 187 -3.16 -4.87 -4.99
C ASP A 187 -2.07 -5.19 -6.02
N TYR A 188 -0.81 -5.22 -5.59
CA TYR A 188 0.33 -5.52 -6.47
C TYR A 188 0.27 -6.95 -7.05
N ALA A 189 -0.28 -7.92 -6.33
CA ALA A 189 -0.43 -9.30 -6.78
C ALA A 189 -1.25 -9.43 -8.08
N ASN A 190 -2.11 -8.46 -8.41
CA ASN A 190 -2.83 -8.44 -9.68
C ASN A 190 -1.89 -8.42 -10.89
N LEU A 191 -0.68 -7.88 -10.75
CA LEU A 191 0.33 -7.86 -11.82
C LEU A 191 1.07 -9.20 -11.99
N LYS A 192 0.90 -10.16 -11.08
CA LYS A 192 1.59 -11.48 -11.08
C LYS A 192 3.12 -11.36 -11.12
N ARG A 193 3.67 -10.30 -10.53
CA ARG A 193 5.09 -10.02 -10.38
C ARG A 193 5.58 -10.44 -8.99
N PRO A 194 6.91 -10.65 -8.78
CA PRO A 194 7.46 -11.05 -7.48
C PRO A 194 7.13 -10.09 -6.35
N ILE A 195 6.84 -10.67 -5.17
CA ILE A 195 6.63 -9.95 -3.90
C ILE A 195 7.58 -10.54 -2.87
N LEU A 196 8.29 -9.69 -2.11
CA LEU A 196 9.26 -10.05 -1.08
C LEU A 196 8.82 -9.53 0.28
#